data_b4f19febebbd3d78fb4ce3ed83e96b06
#
_entry.id   b4f19febebbd3d78fb4ce3ed83e96b06
#
_cell.length_a   1.000
_cell.length_b   1.000
_cell.length_c   1.000
_cell.angle_alpha   90.00
_cell.angle_beta   90.00
_cell.angle_gamma   90.00
#
_symmetry.space_group_name_H-M   'P 1'
#
loop_
_entity.id
_entity.type
_entity.pdbx_description
1 polymer ?
#
loop_
_entity_poly.entity_id
_entity_poly.type
_entity_poly.pdbx_seq_one_letter_code
_entity_poly.pdbx_strand_id
1 'polypeptide(L)'
;MHREIIKKKKPDLEFPIRSLGNVSYSQKKGYFEIGKQKKVRTLTVNTVKSFAQTLRMMGLSKELVETNDFATKRDAYYQSKNWEEAKFDEQTESDTVMDDIEAMFSMNGVSREELRFVPDEHGGAVAGQLIVLDPDLETGRIERIDCTRFGSGAYSIPSSVEQLSFETKAKFILAIETGGIFQRLQSHKFWQTSNCILVSMAGVPTRATRRFIRKLSDDCKIPVYAFVDCDPYGISNIYRTLKVGSGNAAHLSQFFCVPQASFLGVTPQDIIDYDLPTHPLQEVDIKRAKDALKNDPFFKAHKPWKQAIEQLLKMGVRAEQQALAKWGLNYVIDEYLPAKLRNVRNFLP
;
A
#
# COMPACT_ATOMS: atom_id res chain seq x y z
N MET A 1 21.49 19.77 -15.18
CA MET A 1 22.72 19.83 -14.36
C MET A 1 24.00 19.71 -15.19
N HIS A 2 24.39 18.55 -15.77
CA HIS A 2 25.67 18.40 -16.53
C HIS A 2 25.86 19.45 -17.62
N ARG A 3 24.85 19.70 -18.46
CA ARG A 3 24.89 20.73 -19.53
C ARG A 3 25.07 22.16 -18.99
N GLU A 4 24.59 22.45 -17.79
CA GLU A 4 24.72 23.78 -17.15
C GLU A 4 26.11 23.97 -16.61
N ILE A 5 26.70 22.93 -15.99
CA ILE A 5 28.11 22.97 -15.53
C ILE A 5 29.04 23.22 -16.71
N ILE A 6 28.86 22.51 -17.83
CA ILE A 6 29.68 22.73 -19.05
C ILE A 6 29.55 24.17 -19.56
N LYS A 7 28.34 24.77 -19.47
CA LYS A 7 28.08 26.15 -19.85
C LYS A 7 28.47 27.17 -18.77
N LYS A 8 29.15 26.75 -17.70
CA LYS A 8 29.53 27.58 -16.53
C LYS A 8 28.35 28.28 -15.87
N LYS A 9 27.15 27.69 -15.96
CA LYS A 9 25.96 28.13 -15.23
C LYS A 9 25.83 27.38 -13.92
N LYS A 10 25.12 27.98 -12.95
CA LYS A 10 24.79 27.30 -11.68
C LYS A 10 23.87 26.11 -11.99
N PRO A 11 24.21 24.89 -11.55
CA PRO A 11 23.35 23.75 -11.76
C PRO A 11 22.13 23.77 -10.88
N ASP A 12 21.01 23.28 -11.42
CA ASP A 12 19.71 23.16 -10.77
C ASP A 12 19.30 21.69 -10.61
N LEU A 13 18.61 21.40 -9.49
CA LEU A 13 17.85 20.18 -9.27
C LEU A 13 16.37 20.54 -9.14
N GLU A 14 15.52 19.90 -9.92
CA GLU A 14 14.08 20.10 -9.90
C GLU A 14 13.38 18.94 -9.18
N PHE A 15 12.50 19.27 -8.26
CA PHE A 15 11.70 18.30 -7.50
C PHE A 15 10.21 18.61 -7.62
N PRO A 16 9.33 17.61 -7.76
CA PRO A 16 7.90 17.82 -7.65
C PRO A 16 7.54 18.38 -6.27
N ILE A 17 6.61 19.33 -6.21
CA ILE A 17 6.07 19.82 -4.94
C ILE A 17 5.08 18.77 -4.41
N ARG A 18 5.38 18.19 -3.23
CA ARG A 18 4.59 17.12 -2.60
C ARG A 18 3.43 17.62 -1.72
N SER A 19 3.21 18.92 -1.63
CA SER A 19 2.12 19.49 -0.83
C SER A 19 0.75 19.21 -1.45
N LEU A 20 -0.29 19.16 -0.62
CA LEU A 20 -1.68 18.92 -1.04
C LEU A 20 -2.19 19.91 -2.10
N GLY A 21 -1.66 21.15 -2.13
CA GLY A 21 -1.99 22.14 -3.17
C GLY A 21 -1.54 21.73 -4.58
N ASN A 22 -0.62 20.78 -4.70
CA ASN A 22 -0.15 20.22 -5.97
C ASN A 22 -0.63 18.78 -6.18
N VAL A 23 -1.72 18.36 -5.55
CA VAL A 23 -2.25 16.99 -5.62
C VAL A 23 -3.72 17.03 -6.03
N SER A 24 -4.11 16.13 -6.91
CA SER A 24 -5.50 15.97 -7.34
C SER A 24 -5.91 14.50 -7.36
N TYR A 25 -7.19 14.23 -7.10
CA TYR A 25 -7.76 12.90 -7.27
C TYR A 25 -8.16 12.69 -8.73
N SER A 26 -7.64 11.63 -9.35
CA SER A 26 -7.98 11.23 -10.72
C SER A 26 -9.07 10.17 -10.70
N GLN A 27 -10.29 10.51 -11.06
CA GLN A 27 -11.39 9.52 -11.16
C GLN A 27 -11.09 8.44 -12.20
N LYS A 28 -10.39 8.79 -13.28
CA LYS A 28 -10.01 7.83 -14.33
C LYS A 28 -9.02 6.77 -13.83
N LYS A 29 -8.05 7.17 -13.01
CA LYS A 29 -7.02 6.27 -12.46
C LYS A 29 -7.43 5.66 -11.13
N GLY A 30 -8.39 6.28 -10.42
CA GLY A 30 -8.88 5.82 -9.12
C GLY A 30 -7.95 6.10 -7.94
N TYR A 31 -6.98 7.03 -8.08
CA TYR A 31 -6.07 7.40 -7.01
C TYR A 31 -5.59 8.87 -7.12
N PHE A 32 -4.85 9.32 -6.10
CA PHE A 32 -4.26 10.67 -6.10
C PHE A 32 -3.03 10.75 -6.98
N GLU A 33 -2.93 11.82 -7.76
CA GLU A 33 -1.79 12.14 -8.61
C GLU A 33 -1.12 13.42 -8.14
N ILE A 34 0.21 13.44 -8.22
CA ILE A 34 0.99 14.66 -8.02
C ILE A 34 0.87 15.55 -9.26
N GLY A 35 0.73 16.85 -9.04
CA GLY A 35 0.63 17.83 -10.12
C GLY A 35 1.99 18.19 -10.74
N LYS A 36 1.97 19.17 -11.63
CA LYS A 36 3.13 19.57 -12.43
C LYS A 36 4.02 20.63 -11.76
N GLN A 37 3.63 21.17 -10.61
CA GLN A 37 4.42 22.19 -9.93
C GLN A 37 5.71 21.58 -9.37
N LYS A 38 6.82 22.30 -9.57
CA LYS A 38 8.15 21.90 -9.13
C LYS A 38 8.79 22.97 -8.27
N LYS A 39 9.61 22.56 -7.34
CA LYS A 39 10.58 23.41 -6.64
C LYS A 39 11.95 23.21 -7.27
N VAL A 40 12.72 24.30 -7.40
CA VAL A 40 14.08 24.28 -7.94
C VAL A 40 15.05 24.49 -6.79
N ARG A 41 16.07 23.64 -6.71
CA ARG A 41 17.21 23.82 -5.79
C ARG A 41 18.44 24.16 -6.63
N THR A 42 18.77 25.45 -6.70
CA THR A 42 19.96 25.94 -7.39
C THR A 42 21.18 25.81 -6.47
N LEU A 43 22.33 25.44 -7.00
CA LEU A 43 23.57 25.41 -6.24
C LEU A 43 24.01 26.85 -5.90
N THR A 44 23.97 27.18 -4.61
CA THR A 44 24.39 28.44 -4.03
C THR A 44 25.15 28.18 -2.72
N VAL A 45 25.76 29.19 -2.14
CA VAL A 45 26.43 29.08 -0.82
C VAL A 45 25.46 28.53 0.25
N ASN A 46 24.17 28.96 0.23
CA ASN A 46 23.19 28.58 1.24
C ASN A 46 22.60 27.15 0.97
N THR A 47 22.73 26.62 -0.22
CA THR A 47 22.15 25.32 -0.61
C THR A 47 23.20 24.24 -0.88
N VAL A 48 24.49 24.59 -0.80
CA VAL A 48 25.59 23.67 -1.16
C VAL A 48 25.56 22.38 -0.36
N LYS A 49 25.31 22.41 0.95
CA LYS A 49 25.21 21.22 1.80
C LYS A 49 24.06 20.32 1.32
N SER A 50 22.85 20.86 1.22
CA SER A 50 21.67 20.07 0.79
C SER A 50 21.76 19.61 -0.67
N PHE A 51 22.45 20.36 -1.52
CA PHE A 51 22.73 19.95 -2.91
C PHE A 51 23.71 18.77 -2.96
N ALA A 52 24.82 18.86 -2.18
CA ALA A 52 25.79 17.78 -2.06
C ALA A 52 25.17 16.52 -1.43
N GLN A 53 24.37 16.65 -0.37
CA GLN A 53 23.63 15.57 0.26
C GLN A 53 22.73 14.84 -0.77
N THR A 54 22.00 15.59 -1.59
CA THR A 54 21.14 15.01 -2.64
C THR A 54 21.98 14.21 -3.65
N LEU A 55 23.10 14.77 -4.13
CA LEU A 55 23.97 14.07 -5.09
C LEU A 55 24.65 12.84 -4.49
N ARG A 56 25.08 12.90 -3.22
CA ARG A 56 25.64 11.73 -2.50
C ARG A 56 24.61 10.63 -2.35
N MET A 57 23.36 10.96 -1.99
CA MET A 57 22.29 9.98 -1.88
C MET A 57 21.96 9.33 -3.23
N MET A 58 21.93 10.11 -4.32
CA MET A 58 21.78 9.57 -5.68
C MET A 58 22.97 8.71 -6.10
N GLY A 59 24.20 9.08 -5.69
CA GLY A 59 25.41 8.30 -5.88
C GLY A 59 25.35 6.95 -5.17
N LEU A 60 24.89 6.94 -3.91
CA LEU A 60 24.67 5.71 -3.16
C LEU A 60 23.63 4.81 -3.85
N SER A 61 22.49 5.37 -4.28
CA SER A 61 21.50 4.60 -5.06
C SER A 61 22.10 3.96 -6.31
N LYS A 62 22.92 4.71 -7.04
CA LYS A 62 23.61 4.21 -8.24
C LYS A 62 24.52 3.04 -7.90
N GLU A 63 25.31 3.15 -6.85
CA GLU A 63 26.20 2.08 -6.35
C GLU A 63 25.41 0.83 -5.99
N LEU A 64 24.32 0.97 -5.21
CA LEU A 64 23.45 -0.15 -4.83
C LEU A 64 22.84 -0.86 -6.05
N VAL A 65 22.46 -0.10 -7.08
CA VAL A 65 21.95 -0.68 -8.35
C VAL A 65 23.04 -1.43 -9.09
N GLU A 66 24.25 -0.87 -9.18
CA GLU A 66 25.39 -1.47 -9.90
C GLU A 66 25.93 -2.72 -9.21
N THR A 67 25.91 -2.75 -7.89
CA THR A 67 26.35 -3.90 -7.07
C THR A 67 25.26 -4.92 -6.78
N ASN A 68 24.02 -4.66 -7.23
CA ASN A 68 22.83 -5.45 -6.93
C ASN A 68 22.56 -5.60 -5.43
N ASP A 69 22.87 -4.57 -4.65
CA ASP A 69 22.68 -4.50 -3.19
C ASP A 69 21.49 -3.59 -2.85
N PHE A 70 21.16 -3.46 -1.58
CA PHE A 70 20.09 -2.58 -1.10
C PHE A 70 20.47 -1.95 0.25
N ALA A 71 19.77 -0.89 0.61
CA ALA A 71 19.88 -0.24 1.90
C ALA A 71 18.50 0.15 2.44
N THR A 72 18.33 0.13 3.75
CA THR A 72 17.18 0.77 4.38
C THR A 72 17.41 2.29 4.47
N LYS A 73 16.35 3.06 4.78
CA LYS A 73 16.52 4.49 5.07
C LYS A 73 17.53 4.74 6.19
N ARG A 74 17.56 3.85 7.17
CA ARG A 74 18.45 3.95 8.32
C ARG A 74 19.91 3.65 7.94
N ASP A 75 20.12 2.64 7.12
CA ASP A 75 21.46 2.33 6.58
C ASP A 75 22.00 3.51 5.77
N ALA A 76 21.19 4.09 4.90
CA ALA A 76 21.58 5.26 4.10
C ALA A 76 21.92 6.46 4.98
N TYR A 77 21.19 6.68 6.10
CA TYR A 77 21.53 7.70 7.08
C TYR A 77 22.89 7.43 7.73
N TYR A 78 23.16 6.20 8.19
CA TYR A 78 24.44 5.86 8.81
C TYR A 78 25.59 5.90 7.80
N GLN A 79 25.38 5.43 6.56
CA GLN A 79 26.35 5.55 5.47
C GLN A 79 26.75 7.02 5.24
N SER A 80 25.82 7.95 5.38
CA SER A 80 26.06 9.37 5.20
C SER A 80 27.07 9.96 6.20
N LYS A 81 27.29 9.29 7.36
CA LYS A 81 28.27 9.77 8.35
C LYS A 81 29.70 9.81 7.81
N ASN A 82 29.96 9.07 6.72
CA ASN A 82 31.24 9.07 6.00
C ASN A 82 31.32 10.16 4.90
N TRP A 83 30.30 11.04 4.78
CA TRP A 83 30.26 12.03 3.69
C TRP A 83 30.83 13.39 4.08
N GLU A 84 31.64 13.44 5.11
CA GLU A 84 32.29 14.66 5.58
C GLU A 84 31.27 15.80 5.83
N GLU A 85 31.44 16.94 5.16
CA GLU A 85 30.55 18.10 5.30
C GLU A 85 29.12 17.85 4.74
N ALA A 86 28.94 16.85 3.89
CA ALA A 86 27.65 16.47 3.33
C ALA A 86 26.88 15.44 4.22
N LYS A 87 27.41 15.07 5.39
CA LYS A 87 26.71 14.16 6.31
C LYS A 87 25.37 14.76 6.75
N PHE A 88 24.40 13.92 7.04
CA PHE A 88 23.16 14.31 7.70
C PHE A 88 23.38 14.39 9.22
N ASP A 89 22.86 15.43 9.84
CA ASP A 89 22.93 15.57 11.29
C ASP A 89 21.88 14.67 11.96
N GLU A 90 20.66 14.63 11.40
CA GLU A 90 19.55 13.81 11.87
C GLU A 90 18.98 12.91 10.75
N GLN A 91 18.35 11.79 11.13
CA GLN A 91 17.72 10.88 10.19
C GLN A 91 16.57 11.55 9.40
N THR A 92 15.83 12.46 10.02
CA THR A 92 14.74 13.23 9.38
C THR A 92 15.19 14.06 8.17
N GLU A 93 16.44 14.56 8.20
CA GLU A 93 17.04 15.25 7.05
C GLU A 93 17.28 14.27 5.89
N SER A 94 17.88 13.11 6.20
CA SER A 94 18.11 12.03 5.24
C SER A 94 16.80 11.56 4.61
N ASP A 95 15.77 11.34 5.43
CA ASP A 95 14.44 10.92 4.99
C ASP A 95 13.82 11.95 4.05
N THR A 96 13.96 13.25 4.36
CA THR A 96 13.43 14.33 3.51
C THR A 96 14.10 14.35 2.13
N VAL A 97 15.42 14.19 2.08
CA VAL A 97 16.18 14.14 0.83
C VAL A 97 15.80 12.91 0.02
N MET A 98 15.68 11.75 0.66
CA MET A 98 15.27 10.50 0.01
C MET A 98 13.85 10.61 -0.55
N ASP A 99 12.91 11.18 0.19
CA ASP A 99 11.54 11.40 -0.29
C ASP A 99 11.47 12.39 -1.47
N ASP A 100 12.34 13.41 -1.50
CA ASP A 100 12.46 14.34 -2.64
C ASP A 100 13.00 13.61 -3.88
N ILE A 101 13.99 12.73 -3.71
CA ILE A 101 14.54 11.88 -4.77
C ILE A 101 13.48 10.90 -5.27
N GLU A 102 12.77 10.21 -4.38
CA GLU A 102 11.68 9.32 -4.71
C GLU A 102 10.61 10.03 -5.56
N ALA A 103 10.17 11.22 -5.13
CA ALA A 103 9.21 12.01 -5.88
C ALA A 103 9.73 12.42 -7.27
N MET A 104 11.01 12.74 -7.40
CA MET A 104 11.63 13.07 -8.68
C MET A 104 11.65 11.88 -9.64
N PHE A 105 12.05 10.72 -9.17
CA PHE A 105 12.14 9.51 -9.99
C PHE A 105 10.76 8.90 -10.27
N SER A 106 9.79 9.06 -9.37
CA SER A 106 8.42 8.60 -9.59
C SER A 106 7.76 9.20 -10.84
N MET A 107 8.17 10.42 -11.23
CA MET A 107 7.70 11.06 -12.47
C MET A 107 8.12 10.29 -13.73
N ASN A 108 9.16 9.45 -13.64
CA ASN A 108 9.63 8.57 -14.72
C ASN A 108 9.23 7.10 -14.48
N GLY A 109 8.33 6.83 -13.55
CA GLY A 109 7.85 5.49 -13.27
C GLY A 109 8.80 4.63 -12.44
N VAL A 110 9.75 5.23 -11.70
CA VAL A 110 10.72 4.51 -10.85
C VAL A 110 10.33 4.70 -9.37
N SER A 111 10.18 3.60 -8.65
CA SER A 111 9.91 3.57 -7.21
C SER A 111 11.20 3.69 -6.39
N ARG A 112 11.07 3.94 -5.08
CA ARG A 112 12.21 3.97 -4.16
C ARG A 112 12.88 2.59 -4.05
N GLU A 113 12.09 1.54 -4.12
CA GLU A 113 12.55 0.16 -4.05
C GLU A 113 13.39 -0.21 -5.30
N GLU A 114 13.04 0.32 -6.47
CA GLU A 114 13.88 0.21 -7.69
C GLU A 114 15.16 1.04 -7.59
N LEU A 115 15.17 2.11 -6.80
CA LEU A 115 16.37 2.86 -6.42
C LEU A 115 17.20 2.12 -5.35
N ARG A 116 16.78 0.92 -4.95
CA ARG A 116 17.42 0.04 -3.95
C ARG A 116 17.33 0.55 -2.50
N PHE A 117 16.44 1.49 -2.21
CA PHE A 117 16.11 1.85 -0.82
C PHE A 117 14.81 1.15 -0.39
N VAL A 118 14.95 0.14 0.46
CA VAL A 118 13.85 -0.71 0.91
C VAL A 118 13.30 -0.26 2.27
N PRO A 119 12.02 -0.53 2.61
CA PRO A 119 11.52 -0.31 3.97
C PRO A 119 12.10 -1.33 4.95
N ASP A 120 12.25 -0.93 6.23
CA ASP A 120 12.67 -1.83 7.31
C ASP A 120 11.60 -2.88 7.64
N GLU A 121 10.33 -2.55 7.38
CA GLU A 121 9.20 -3.38 7.76
C GLU A 121 8.90 -4.40 6.66
N HIS A 122 8.71 -5.64 7.06
CA HIS A 122 8.11 -6.67 6.22
C HIS A 122 6.65 -6.33 5.91
N GLY A 123 6.14 -6.92 4.84
CA GLY A 123 4.72 -6.83 4.50
C GLY A 123 3.85 -7.74 5.37
N GLY A 124 2.64 -7.97 4.91
CA GLY A 124 1.73 -8.96 5.48
C GLY A 124 2.12 -10.39 5.15
N ALA A 125 1.17 -11.29 5.28
CA ALA A 125 1.36 -12.71 5.00
C ALA A 125 0.45 -13.18 3.85
N VAL A 126 0.91 -14.18 3.10
CA VAL A 126 0.19 -14.75 1.95
C VAL A 126 0.05 -16.25 2.08
N ALA A 127 -1.14 -16.77 1.76
CA ALA A 127 -1.43 -18.19 1.66
C ALA A 127 -2.37 -18.47 0.49
N GLY A 128 -2.28 -19.65 -0.09
CA GLY A 128 -3.23 -20.10 -1.11
C GLY A 128 -2.62 -20.32 -2.49
N GLN A 129 -3.45 -20.23 -3.52
CA GLN A 129 -3.16 -20.67 -4.89
C GLN A 129 -2.15 -19.75 -5.61
N LEU A 130 -0.95 -19.66 -5.07
CA LEU A 130 0.12 -18.78 -5.57
C LEU A 130 1.47 -19.50 -5.51
N ILE A 131 2.24 -19.37 -6.58
CA ILE A 131 3.67 -19.63 -6.60
C ILE A 131 4.37 -18.28 -6.74
N VAL A 132 5.21 -17.94 -5.77
CA VAL A 132 6.11 -16.80 -5.86
C VAL A 132 7.41 -17.27 -6.48
N LEU A 133 7.86 -16.54 -7.50
CA LEU A 133 9.13 -16.74 -8.17
C LEU A 133 10.08 -15.66 -7.67
N ASP A 134 11.06 -16.06 -6.88
CA ASP A 134 12.02 -15.17 -6.21
C ASP A 134 13.43 -15.41 -6.77
N PRO A 135 14.02 -14.45 -7.49
CA PRO A 135 15.38 -14.61 -7.98
C PRO A 135 16.39 -14.43 -6.83
N ASP A 136 17.21 -15.44 -6.61
CA ASP A 136 18.36 -15.34 -5.71
C ASP A 136 19.35 -14.29 -6.21
N LEU A 137 19.75 -13.36 -5.35
CA LEU A 137 20.56 -12.20 -5.70
C LEU A 137 22.00 -12.56 -6.11
N GLU A 138 22.54 -13.65 -5.56
CA GLU A 138 23.94 -14.08 -5.83
C GLU A 138 24.02 -14.94 -7.08
N THR A 139 23.12 -15.91 -7.20
CA THR A 139 23.21 -16.94 -8.25
C THR A 139 22.32 -16.66 -9.45
N GLY A 140 21.33 -15.77 -9.31
CA GLY A 140 20.31 -15.51 -10.33
C GLY A 140 19.32 -16.67 -10.52
N ARG A 141 19.41 -17.74 -9.74
CA ARG A 141 18.46 -18.86 -9.78
C ARG A 141 17.10 -18.40 -9.24
N ILE A 142 16.05 -18.87 -9.90
CA ILE A 142 14.69 -18.58 -9.47
C ILE A 142 14.24 -19.65 -8.49
N GLU A 143 14.01 -19.23 -7.24
CA GLU A 143 13.35 -20.06 -6.24
C GLU A 143 11.82 -20.04 -6.48
N ARG A 144 11.21 -21.23 -6.41
CA ARG A 144 9.76 -21.40 -6.57
C ARG A 144 9.12 -21.68 -5.23
N ILE A 145 8.46 -20.69 -4.65
CA ILE A 145 7.86 -20.75 -3.32
C ILE A 145 6.35 -21.00 -3.47
N ASP A 146 5.92 -22.20 -3.10
CA ASP A 146 4.51 -22.61 -3.17
C ASP A 146 3.76 -22.18 -1.89
N CYS A 147 2.91 -21.15 -2.01
CA CYS A 147 2.16 -20.59 -0.90
C CYS A 147 1.02 -21.53 -0.38
N THR A 148 0.82 -22.68 -0.96
CA THR A 148 -0.08 -23.71 -0.44
C THR A 148 0.57 -24.65 0.57
N ARG A 149 1.90 -24.57 0.77
CA ARG A 149 2.70 -25.57 1.49
C ARG A 149 3.27 -25.10 2.84
N PHE A 150 2.75 -24.01 3.38
CA PHE A 150 3.26 -23.47 4.67
C PHE A 150 2.59 -24.09 5.92
N GLY A 151 1.75 -25.12 5.76
CA GLY A 151 1.05 -25.73 6.90
C GLY A 151 0.16 -24.72 7.63
N SER A 152 0.44 -24.48 8.91
CA SER A 152 -0.25 -23.45 9.72
C SER A 152 0.36 -22.05 9.56
N GLY A 153 1.49 -21.91 8.87
CA GLY A 153 2.16 -20.66 8.57
C GLY A 153 1.71 -20.05 7.24
N ALA A 154 2.43 -19.02 6.80
CA ALA A 154 2.18 -18.35 5.54
C ALA A 154 3.49 -17.75 5.00
N TYR A 155 3.53 -17.43 3.71
CA TYR A 155 4.64 -16.70 3.11
C TYR A 155 4.63 -15.26 3.63
N SER A 156 5.75 -14.81 4.21
CA SER A 156 5.94 -13.42 4.62
C SER A 156 6.31 -12.57 3.41
N ILE A 157 5.56 -11.51 3.15
CA ILE A 157 5.87 -10.58 2.06
C ILE A 157 7.18 -9.86 2.39
N PRO A 158 8.22 -9.93 1.54
CA PRO A 158 9.48 -9.24 1.79
C PRO A 158 9.32 -7.72 1.69
N SER A 159 10.29 -6.98 2.23
CA SER A 159 10.32 -5.51 2.20
C SER A 159 10.34 -4.94 0.78
N SER A 160 11.00 -5.62 -0.16
CA SER A 160 10.97 -5.30 -1.59
C SER A 160 10.33 -6.45 -2.37
N VAL A 161 9.40 -6.11 -3.26
CA VAL A 161 8.69 -7.07 -4.11
C VAL A 161 8.94 -6.85 -5.60
N GLU A 162 9.84 -5.94 -5.94
CA GLU A 162 10.04 -5.51 -7.33
C GLU A 162 10.58 -6.64 -8.22
N GLN A 163 11.42 -7.51 -7.66
CA GLN A 163 12.03 -8.62 -8.39
C GLN A 163 11.14 -9.87 -8.45
N LEU A 164 10.12 -9.94 -7.60
CA LEU A 164 9.22 -11.09 -7.57
C LEU A 164 8.40 -11.18 -8.85
N SER A 165 8.13 -12.41 -9.30
CA SER A 165 7.12 -12.68 -10.29
C SER A 165 6.19 -13.80 -9.79
N PHE A 166 5.04 -13.98 -10.46
CA PHE A 166 3.95 -14.77 -9.91
C PHE A 166 3.36 -15.74 -10.91
N GLU A 167 3.03 -16.94 -10.42
CA GLU A 167 2.22 -17.91 -11.15
C GLU A 167 1.01 -18.29 -10.31
N THR A 168 -0.19 -18.18 -10.88
CA THR A 168 -1.41 -18.55 -10.17
C THR A 168 -2.52 -19.00 -11.13
N LYS A 169 -3.43 -19.84 -10.60
CA LYS A 169 -4.73 -20.17 -11.19
C LYS A 169 -5.88 -19.64 -10.33
N ALA A 170 -5.58 -18.84 -9.33
CA ALA A 170 -6.60 -18.26 -8.46
C ALA A 170 -7.53 -17.32 -9.25
N LYS A 171 -8.77 -17.26 -8.80
CA LYS A 171 -9.80 -16.40 -9.41
C LYS A 171 -9.76 -14.98 -8.88
N PHE A 172 -9.26 -14.77 -7.66
CA PHE A 172 -9.20 -13.47 -6.99
C PHE A 172 -8.19 -13.45 -5.82
N ILE A 173 -7.86 -12.27 -5.38
CA ILE A 173 -7.11 -12.00 -4.15
C ILE A 173 -8.11 -11.55 -3.08
N LEU A 174 -8.08 -12.16 -1.90
CA LEU A 174 -8.82 -11.70 -0.72
C LEU A 174 -7.82 -11.01 0.24
N ALA A 175 -7.89 -9.69 0.30
CA ALA A 175 -7.10 -8.86 1.21
C ALA A 175 -7.86 -8.70 2.53
N ILE A 176 -7.29 -9.21 3.63
CA ILE A 176 -7.95 -9.38 4.93
C ILE A 176 -7.29 -8.45 5.95
N GLU A 177 -8.07 -7.64 6.63
CA GLU A 177 -7.57 -6.72 7.63
C GLU A 177 -6.99 -7.45 8.84
N THR A 178 -7.77 -8.35 9.44
CA THR A 178 -7.47 -8.93 10.76
C THR A 178 -6.69 -10.23 10.63
N GLY A 179 -5.55 -10.31 11.32
CA GLY A 179 -4.71 -11.51 11.32
C GLY A 179 -5.43 -12.77 11.83
N GLY A 180 -6.35 -12.62 12.82
CA GLY A 180 -7.14 -13.74 13.33
C GLY A 180 -8.09 -14.36 12.30
N ILE A 181 -8.73 -13.53 11.48
CA ILE A 181 -9.57 -13.99 10.36
C ILE A 181 -8.71 -14.65 9.27
N PHE A 182 -7.60 -14.00 8.89
CA PHE A 182 -6.64 -14.59 7.95
C PHE A 182 -6.21 -15.99 8.40
N GLN A 183 -5.77 -16.12 9.67
CA GLN A 183 -5.34 -17.40 10.23
C GLN A 183 -6.43 -18.48 10.19
N ARG A 184 -7.69 -18.10 10.49
CA ARG A 184 -8.83 -19.01 10.40
C ARG A 184 -9.08 -19.49 8.98
N LEU A 185 -9.12 -18.57 8.02
CA LEU A 185 -9.34 -18.89 6.60
C LEU A 185 -8.20 -19.77 6.05
N GLN A 186 -6.98 -19.48 6.44
CA GLN A 186 -5.79 -20.24 6.02
C GLN A 186 -5.80 -21.64 6.61
N SER A 187 -6.04 -21.79 7.93
CA SER A 187 -6.06 -23.09 8.62
C SER A 187 -7.14 -24.03 8.07
N HIS A 188 -8.29 -23.48 7.68
CA HIS A 188 -9.39 -24.23 7.06
C HIS A 188 -9.26 -24.33 5.53
N LYS A 189 -8.14 -23.91 4.95
CA LYS A 189 -7.86 -23.95 3.50
C LYS A 189 -8.97 -23.36 2.64
N PHE A 190 -9.57 -22.24 3.11
CA PHE A 190 -10.59 -21.50 2.34
C PHE A 190 -10.10 -21.15 0.93
N TRP A 191 -8.81 -20.89 0.79
CA TRP A 191 -8.17 -20.62 -0.49
C TRP A 191 -8.29 -21.79 -1.49
N GLN A 192 -8.40 -23.03 -1.00
CA GLN A 192 -8.56 -24.21 -1.84
C GLN A 192 -10.01 -24.33 -2.35
N THR A 193 -11.00 -24.18 -1.46
CA THR A 193 -12.43 -24.29 -1.82
C THR A 193 -12.90 -23.14 -2.69
N SER A 194 -12.39 -21.92 -2.45
CA SER A 194 -12.77 -20.72 -3.19
C SER A 194 -11.83 -20.40 -4.37
N ASN A 195 -10.75 -21.18 -4.53
CA ASN A 195 -9.72 -20.97 -5.55
C ASN A 195 -9.21 -19.53 -5.55
N CYS A 196 -8.64 -19.10 -4.42
CA CYS A 196 -8.17 -17.73 -4.22
C CYS A 196 -6.79 -17.65 -3.56
N ILE A 197 -6.28 -16.44 -3.45
CA ILE A 197 -5.10 -16.08 -2.69
C ILE A 197 -5.57 -15.27 -1.49
N LEU A 198 -5.15 -15.64 -0.29
CA LEU A 198 -5.38 -14.89 0.93
C LEU A 198 -4.18 -13.99 1.21
N VAL A 199 -4.41 -12.72 1.49
CA VAL A 199 -3.38 -11.76 1.89
C VAL A 199 -3.79 -11.11 3.21
N SER A 200 -3.00 -11.29 4.26
CA SER A 200 -3.16 -10.55 5.51
C SER A 200 -2.57 -9.17 5.37
N MET A 201 -3.37 -8.13 5.61
CA MET A 201 -2.89 -6.74 5.63
C MET A 201 -2.34 -6.34 7.00
N ALA A 202 -2.69 -7.07 8.07
CA ALA A 202 -2.31 -6.80 9.45
C ALA A 202 -2.65 -5.35 9.90
N GLY A 203 -3.88 -4.91 9.64
CA GLY A 203 -4.35 -3.55 9.82
C GLY A 203 -4.08 -2.67 8.60
N VAL A 204 -3.50 -1.48 8.80
CA VAL A 204 -3.15 -0.59 7.67
C VAL A 204 -2.03 -1.23 6.85
N PRO A 205 -2.28 -1.53 5.56
CA PRO A 205 -1.30 -2.26 4.75
C PRO A 205 -0.02 -1.44 4.54
N THR A 206 1.13 -2.08 4.80
CA THR A 206 2.45 -1.49 4.58
C THR A 206 2.70 -1.20 3.10
N ARG A 207 3.78 -0.50 2.78
CA ARG A 207 4.21 -0.29 1.38
C ARG A 207 4.39 -1.63 0.67
N ALA A 208 5.11 -2.57 1.30
CA ALA A 208 5.38 -3.89 0.73
C ALA A 208 4.09 -4.68 0.45
N THR A 209 3.14 -4.71 1.41
CA THR A 209 1.85 -5.38 1.23
C THR A 209 1.05 -4.79 0.06
N ARG A 210 0.95 -3.46 -0.02
CA ARG A 210 0.22 -2.79 -1.11
C ARG A 210 0.87 -3.04 -2.47
N ARG A 211 2.20 -2.95 -2.52
CA ARG A 211 2.95 -3.22 -3.74
C ARG A 211 2.79 -4.66 -4.20
N PHE A 212 2.85 -5.61 -3.27
CA PHE A 212 2.63 -7.03 -3.55
C PHE A 212 1.24 -7.27 -4.15
N ILE A 213 0.17 -6.79 -3.48
CA ILE A 213 -1.20 -6.94 -3.98
C ILE A 213 -1.35 -6.28 -5.35
N ARG A 214 -0.82 -5.07 -5.52
CA ARG A 214 -0.88 -4.34 -6.79
C ARG A 214 -0.19 -5.10 -7.91
N LYS A 215 1.06 -5.49 -7.70
CA LYS A 215 1.86 -6.21 -8.71
C LYS A 215 1.24 -7.55 -9.05
N LEU A 216 0.84 -8.34 -8.05
CA LEU A 216 0.17 -9.62 -8.24
C LEU A 216 -1.12 -9.48 -9.06
N SER A 217 -1.96 -8.50 -8.72
CA SER A 217 -3.22 -8.25 -9.45
C SER A 217 -2.97 -7.79 -10.88
N ASP A 218 -1.98 -6.91 -11.09
CA ASP A 218 -1.65 -6.39 -12.42
C ASP A 218 -1.02 -7.47 -13.31
N ASP A 219 -0.08 -8.26 -12.78
CA ASP A 219 0.63 -9.30 -13.55
C ASP A 219 -0.29 -10.47 -13.90
N CYS A 220 -1.10 -10.94 -12.95
CA CYS A 220 -1.98 -12.10 -13.12
C CYS A 220 -3.39 -11.75 -13.63
N LYS A 221 -3.74 -10.46 -13.73
CA LYS A 221 -5.07 -9.96 -14.18
C LYS A 221 -6.23 -10.50 -13.36
N ILE A 222 -6.05 -10.63 -12.06
CA ILE A 222 -7.08 -11.12 -11.13
C ILE A 222 -7.61 -10.00 -10.23
N PRO A 223 -8.93 -9.98 -9.91
CA PRO A 223 -9.53 -8.96 -9.06
C PRO A 223 -9.07 -9.07 -7.61
N VAL A 224 -9.19 -7.95 -6.89
CA VAL A 224 -8.89 -7.84 -5.47
C VAL A 224 -10.16 -7.51 -4.71
N TYR A 225 -10.47 -8.31 -3.68
CA TYR A 225 -11.57 -8.07 -2.76
C TYR A 225 -11.02 -7.82 -1.37
N ALA A 226 -11.41 -6.69 -0.77
CA ALA A 226 -11.00 -6.32 0.57
C ALA A 226 -12.07 -6.76 1.58
N PHE A 227 -11.64 -7.51 2.57
CA PHE A 227 -12.44 -7.89 3.72
C PHE A 227 -11.91 -7.15 4.94
N VAL A 228 -12.67 -6.19 5.42
CA VAL A 228 -12.28 -5.16 6.40
C VAL A 228 -13.41 -4.96 7.39
N ASP A 229 -13.12 -4.48 8.58
CA ASP A 229 -14.10 -4.18 9.61
C ASP A 229 -15.10 -3.09 9.17
N CYS A 230 -16.33 -3.17 9.66
CA CYS A 230 -17.35 -2.16 9.44
C CYS A 230 -17.24 -1.04 10.48
N ASP A 231 -16.20 -0.26 10.37
CA ASP A 231 -16.02 0.95 11.15
C ASP A 231 -15.38 2.07 10.31
N PRO A 232 -15.46 3.33 10.78
CA PRO A 232 -14.88 4.45 10.04
C PRO A 232 -13.36 4.38 9.86
N TYR A 233 -12.62 3.66 10.72
CA TYR A 233 -11.18 3.47 10.57
C TYR A 233 -10.86 2.44 9.49
N GLY A 234 -11.50 1.28 9.50
CA GLY A 234 -11.38 0.24 8.48
C GLY A 234 -11.70 0.77 7.08
N ILE A 235 -12.80 1.52 6.96
CA ILE A 235 -13.23 2.11 5.69
C ILE A 235 -12.28 3.22 5.22
N SER A 236 -12.06 4.26 6.06
CA SER A 236 -11.39 5.48 5.64
C SER A 236 -9.87 5.45 5.73
N ASN A 237 -9.31 4.52 6.49
CA ASN A 237 -7.85 4.36 6.63
C ASN A 237 -7.37 3.08 5.96
N ILE A 238 -7.93 1.91 6.29
CA ILE A 238 -7.40 0.64 5.80
C ILE A 238 -7.75 0.41 4.34
N TYR A 239 -9.05 0.32 4.03
CA TYR A 239 -9.50 0.11 2.65
C TYR A 239 -9.09 1.26 1.73
N ARG A 240 -9.32 2.49 2.16
CA ARG A 240 -9.00 3.67 1.37
C ARG A 240 -7.50 3.77 1.09
N THR A 241 -6.62 3.41 2.04
CA THR A 241 -5.16 3.38 1.82
C THR A 241 -4.76 2.31 0.81
N LEU A 242 -5.37 1.13 0.85
CA LEU A 242 -5.16 0.09 -0.15
C LEU A 242 -5.59 0.57 -1.53
N LYS A 243 -6.81 1.11 -1.66
CA LYS A 243 -7.42 1.43 -2.95
C LYS A 243 -6.89 2.71 -3.58
N VAL A 244 -6.82 3.79 -2.80
CA VAL A 244 -6.66 5.17 -3.30
C VAL A 244 -5.33 5.79 -2.86
N GLY A 245 -4.75 5.31 -1.76
CA GLY A 245 -3.55 5.88 -1.16
C GLY A 245 -3.80 7.18 -0.41
N SER A 246 -2.75 7.98 -0.22
CA SER A 246 -2.79 9.24 0.52
C SER A 246 -2.40 10.42 -0.36
N GLY A 247 -3.09 11.56 -0.20
CA GLY A 247 -2.73 12.80 -0.86
C GLY A 247 -1.31 13.26 -0.51
N ASN A 248 -0.86 13.07 0.73
CA ASN A 248 0.49 13.41 1.16
C ASN A 248 1.58 12.56 0.48
N ALA A 249 1.22 11.42 -0.08
CA ALA A 249 2.10 10.49 -0.78
C ALA A 249 1.60 10.21 -2.22
N ALA A 250 1.01 11.20 -2.87
CA ALA A 250 0.39 11.06 -4.18
C ALA A 250 1.36 10.57 -5.28
N HIS A 251 2.64 10.92 -5.19
CA HIS A 251 3.69 10.43 -6.10
C HIS A 251 3.89 8.91 -6.05
N LEU A 252 3.46 8.26 -4.96
CA LEU A 252 3.54 6.82 -4.76
C LEU A 252 2.32 6.06 -5.28
N SER A 253 1.21 6.75 -5.50
CA SER A 253 -0.09 6.12 -5.78
C SER A 253 -0.06 5.17 -6.98
N GLN A 254 0.67 5.54 -8.03
CA GLN A 254 0.80 4.73 -9.23
C GLN A 254 1.43 3.34 -8.99
N PHE A 255 2.23 3.19 -7.92
CA PHE A 255 2.91 1.93 -7.59
C PHE A 255 2.16 1.11 -6.55
N PHE A 256 1.54 1.77 -5.57
CA PHE A 256 1.05 1.16 -4.34
C PHE A 256 -0.46 1.13 -4.18
N CYS A 257 -1.21 1.92 -4.96
CA CYS A 257 -2.66 1.85 -4.93
C CYS A 257 -3.19 0.69 -5.77
N VAL A 258 -4.30 0.13 -5.33
CA VAL A 258 -5.01 -0.97 -5.99
C VAL A 258 -6.40 -0.49 -6.43
N PRO A 259 -6.50 0.32 -7.52
CA PRO A 259 -7.76 0.96 -7.90
C PRO A 259 -8.87 -0.03 -8.25
N GLN A 260 -8.50 -1.24 -8.68
CA GLN A 260 -9.42 -2.34 -8.99
C GLN A 260 -9.93 -3.08 -7.75
N ALA A 261 -9.43 -2.78 -6.54
CA ALA A 261 -9.94 -3.38 -5.32
C ALA A 261 -11.41 -3.01 -5.10
N SER A 262 -12.22 -3.97 -4.67
CA SER A 262 -13.60 -3.78 -4.26
C SER A 262 -13.78 -4.20 -2.81
N PHE A 263 -14.62 -3.50 -2.07
CA PHE A 263 -14.90 -3.77 -0.67
C PHE A 263 -15.97 -4.86 -0.56
N LEU A 264 -15.58 -6.04 -0.14
CA LEU A 264 -16.48 -7.18 0.03
C LEU A 264 -17.38 -7.02 1.25
N GLY A 265 -16.82 -6.55 2.34
CA GLY A 265 -17.46 -6.43 3.65
C GLY A 265 -16.39 -6.23 4.76
N VAL A 266 -16.82 -6.03 6.02
CA VAL A 266 -18.20 -6.03 6.50
C VAL A 266 -18.85 -4.67 6.16
N THR A 267 -20.02 -4.68 5.55
CA THR A 267 -20.74 -3.44 5.20
C THR A 267 -21.75 -3.07 6.32
N PRO A 268 -22.22 -1.80 6.39
CA PRO A 268 -23.32 -1.43 7.28
C PRO A 268 -24.59 -2.25 7.03
N GLN A 269 -24.84 -2.67 5.80
CA GLN A 269 -25.97 -3.52 5.47
C GLN A 269 -25.79 -4.95 6.01
N ASP A 270 -24.54 -5.46 6.02
CA ASP A 270 -24.25 -6.79 6.58
C ASP A 270 -24.54 -6.84 8.09
N ILE A 271 -24.36 -5.72 8.82
CA ILE A 271 -24.74 -5.66 10.26
C ILE A 271 -26.21 -5.99 10.42
N ILE A 272 -27.06 -5.48 9.54
CA ILE A 272 -28.52 -5.69 9.58
C ILE A 272 -28.87 -7.10 9.08
N ASP A 273 -28.38 -7.48 7.90
CA ASP A 273 -28.76 -8.72 7.22
C ASP A 273 -28.33 -9.97 7.98
N TYR A 274 -27.20 -9.89 8.70
CA TYR A 274 -26.66 -10.99 9.50
C TYR A 274 -26.83 -10.81 11.00
N ASP A 275 -27.57 -9.78 11.43
CA ASP A 275 -27.83 -9.48 12.87
C ASP A 275 -26.53 -9.56 13.70
N LEU A 276 -25.51 -8.81 13.27
CA LEU A 276 -24.18 -8.87 13.89
C LEU A 276 -24.14 -8.11 15.21
N PRO A 277 -23.42 -8.62 16.23
CA PRO A 277 -23.14 -7.86 17.44
C PRO A 277 -22.30 -6.62 17.10
N THR A 278 -22.64 -5.53 17.76
CA THR A 278 -22.10 -4.21 17.46
C THR A 278 -21.57 -3.50 18.70
N HIS A 279 -20.72 -2.51 18.47
CA HIS A 279 -20.28 -1.53 19.45
C HIS A 279 -20.75 -0.13 19.03
N PRO A 280 -21.04 0.79 19.96
CA PRO A 280 -21.38 2.16 19.61
C PRO A 280 -20.20 2.86 18.93
N LEU A 281 -20.49 3.75 17.97
CA LEU A 281 -19.50 4.64 17.39
C LEU A 281 -19.00 5.62 18.45
N GLN A 282 -17.69 5.80 18.52
CA GLN A 282 -17.06 6.80 19.36
C GLN A 282 -17.05 8.17 18.66
N GLU A 283 -16.81 9.26 19.39
CA GLU A 283 -16.73 10.61 18.80
C GLU A 283 -15.67 10.71 17.68
N VAL A 284 -14.54 10.04 17.85
CA VAL A 284 -13.48 9.98 16.82
C VAL A 284 -13.95 9.30 15.56
N ASP A 285 -14.77 8.26 15.67
CA ASP A 285 -15.35 7.52 14.54
C ASP A 285 -16.35 8.40 13.79
N ILE A 286 -17.24 9.08 14.52
CA ILE A 286 -18.23 10.00 13.95
C ILE A 286 -17.52 11.15 13.22
N LYS A 287 -16.48 11.72 13.82
CA LYS A 287 -15.70 12.80 13.21
C LYS A 287 -15.03 12.32 11.91
N ARG A 288 -14.41 11.14 11.93
CA ARG A 288 -13.73 10.53 10.76
C ARG A 288 -14.71 10.25 9.62
N ALA A 289 -15.87 9.67 9.92
CA ALA A 289 -16.91 9.39 8.92
C ALA A 289 -17.47 10.69 8.29
N LYS A 290 -17.73 11.72 9.09
CA LYS A 290 -18.15 13.03 8.61
C LYS A 290 -17.08 13.72 7.75
N ASP A 291 -15.80 13.61 8.14
CA ASP A 291 -14.70 14.15 7.37
C ASP A 291 -14.54 13.43 6.03
N ALA A 292 -14.65 12.10 5.99
CA ALA A 292 -14.64 11.31 4.78
C ALA A 292 -15.73 11.75 3.80
N LEU A 293 -16.96 11.93 4.26
CA LEU A 293 -18.07 12.42 3.43
C LEU A 293 -17.85 13.85 2.92
N LYS A 294 -17.29 14.73 3.76
CA LYS A 294 -17.14 16.16 3.45
C LYS A 294 -15.92 16.46 2.61
N ASN A 295 -14.78 15.81 2.88
CA ASN A 295 -13.48 16.24 2.37
C ASN A 295 -12.81 15.22 1.43
N ASP A 296 -13.10 13.92 1.57
CA ASP A 296 -12.44 12.93 0.74
C ASP A 296 -13.08 12.84 -0.66
N PRO A 297 -12.32 13.11 -1.73
CA PRO A 297 -12.84 13.10 -3.10
C PRO A 297 -13.23 11.69 -3.58
N PHE A 298 -12.64 10.62 -3.04
CA PHE A 298 -13.00 9.25 -3.37
C PHE A 298 -14.43 8.93 -2.92
N PHE A 299 -14.75 9.16 -1.64
CA PHE A 299 -16.09 8.89 -1.12
C PHE A 299 -17.15 9.82 -1.75
N LYS A 300 -16.77 11.06 -2.05
CA LYS A 300 -17.66 12.02 -2.76
C LYS A 300 -17.98 11.57 -4.18
N ALA A 301 -17.04 10.95 -4.87
CA ALA A 301 -17.21 10.49 -6.24
C ALA A 301 -18.06 9.20 -6.36
N HIS A 302 -18.22 8.43 -5.26
CA HIS A 302 -18.87 7.13 -5.27
C HIS A 302 -20.15 7.13 -4.42
N LYS A 303 -21.31 7.30 -5.07
CA LYS A 303 -22.64 7.30 -4.41
C LYS A 303 -22.86 6.10 -3.47
N PRO A 304 -22.49 4.84 -3.82
CA PRO A 304 -22.65 3.71 -2.92
C PRO A 304 -21.89 3.88 -1.60
N TRP A 305 -20.68 4.44 -1.64
CA TRP A 305 -19.90 4.73 -0.44
C TRP A 305 -20.52 5.82 0.42
N LYS A 306 -21.03 6.87 -0.21
CA LYS A 306 -21.74 7.93 0.51
C LYS A 306 -22.92 7.36 1.28
N GLN A 307 -23.75 6.54 0.63
CA GLN A 307 -24.90 5.88 1.25
C GLN A 307 -24.49 4.95 2.40
N ALA A 308 -23.42 4.13 2.21
CA ALA A 308 -22.94 3.23 3.25
C ALA A 308 -22.43 3.98 4.50
N ILE A 309 -21.66 5.06 4.32
CA ILE A 309 -21.16 5.86 5.46
C ILE A 309 -22.29 6.62 6.15
N GLU A 310 -23.27 7.16 5.40
CA GLU A 310 -24.47 7.80 5.96
C GLU A 310 -25.32 6.78 6.77
N GLN A 311 -25.46 5.55 6.26
CA GLN A 311 -26.14 4.45 6.96
C GLN A 311 -25.42 4.11 8.27
N LEU A 312 -24.10 3.96 8.26
CA LEU A 312 -23.28 3.70 9.45
C LEU A 312 -23.46 4.79 10.51
N LEU A 313 -23.41 6.05 10.10
CA LEU A 313 -23.65 7.19 11.00
C LEU A 313 -25.07 7.21 11.59
N LYS A 314 -26.09 6.86 10.79
CA LYS A 314 -27.48 6.78 11.22
C LYS A 314 -27.70 5.64 12.23
N MET A 315 -27.04 4.48 12.00
CA MET A 315 -27.10 3.35 12.92
C MET A 315 -26.37 3.63 14.24
N GLY A 316 -25.33 4.48 14.21
CA GLY A 316 -24.55 4.84 15.39
C GLY A 316 -23.70 3.71 15.96
N VAL A 317 -23.48 2.63 15.20
CA VAL A 317 -22.75 1.43 15.63
C VAL A 317 -21.70 1.00 14.63
N ARG A 318 -20.79 0.14 15.09
CA ARG A 318 -19.74 -0.50 14.27
C ARG A 318 -19.67 -2.00 14.56
N ALA A 319 -19.13 -2.77 13.65
CA ALA A 319 -18.92 -4.21 13.80
C ALA A 319 -17.56 -4.65 13.24
N GLU A 320 -16.90 -5.51 13.99
CA GLU A 320 -15.66 -6.14 13.55
C GLU A 320 -15.96 -7.40 12.72
N GLN A 321 -15.01 -7.86 11.92
CA GLN A 321 -15.09 -9.14 11.18
C GLN A 321 -15.40 -10.31 12.13
N GLN A 322 -14.87 -10.27 13.34
CA GLN A 322 -15.08 -11.28 14.38
C GLN A 322 -16.52 -11.37 14.85
N ALA A 323 -17.34 -10.35 14.64
CA ALA A 323 -18.78 -10.36 14.97
C ALA A 323 -19.54 -11.50 14.27
N LEU A 324 -19.04 -11.96 13.13
CA LEU A 324 -19.59 -13.13 12.41
C LEU A 324 -19.54 -14.42 13.22
N ALA A 325 -18.64 -14.52 14.22
CA ALA A 325 -18.54 -15.67 15.10
C ALA A 325 -19.76 -15.86 16.00
N LYS A 326 -20.69 -14.89 16.10
CA LYS A 326 -21.99 -15.05 16.75
C LYS A 326 -22.73 -16.28 16.25
N TRP A 327 -22.64 -16.57 14.98
CA TRP A 327 -23.31 -17.68 14.32
C TRP A 327 -22.48 -18.97 14.25
N GLY A 328 -21.32 -18.95 14.88
CA GLY A 328 -20.36 -20.05 14.90
C GLY A 328 -19.01 -19.63 14.36
N LEU A 329 -17.94 -20.22 14.92
CA LEU A 329 -16.57 -19.82 14.57
C LEU A 329 -16.24 -19.94 13.08
N ASN A 330 -16.87 -20.87 12.38
CA ASN A 330 -16.64 -21.11 10.95
C ASN A 330 -17.68 -20.45 10.04
N TYR A 331 -18.64 -19.70 10.61
CA TYR A 331 -19.69 -19.04 9.81
C TYR A 331 -19.12 -18.14 8.70
N VAL A 332 -18.00 -17.47 8.98
CA VAL A 332 -17.31 -16.67 7.97
C VAL A 332 -16.85 -17.49 6.76
N ILE A 333 -16.48 -18.78 6.96
CA ILE A 333 -15.99 -19.70 5.95
C ILE A 333 -17.14 -20.39 5.21
N ASP A 334 -18.12 -20.89 5.98
CA ASP A 334 -19.13 -21.81 5.46
C ASP A 334 -20.30 -21.03 4.82
N GLU A 335 -20.62 -19.84 5.32
CA GLU A 335 -21.82 -19.09 4.91
C GLU A 335 -21.50 -17.68 4.38
N TYR A 336 -20.89 -16.83 5.20
CA TYR A 336 -20.76 -15.40 4.88
C TYR A 336 -19.96 -15.14 3.59
N LEU A 337 -18.69 -15.56 3.55
CA LEU A 337 -17.85 -15.34 2.37
C LEU A 337 -18.38 -16.02 1.11
N PRO A 338 -18.86 -17.30 1.16
CA PRO A 338 -19.51 -17.91 -0.01
C PRO A 338 -20.74 -17.14 -0.49
N ALA A 339 -21.58 -16.63 0.42
CA ALA A 339 -22.76 -15.83 0.05
C ALA A 339 -22.36 -14.52 -0.64
N LYS A 340 -21.37 -13.80 -0.08
CA LYS A 340 -20.85 -12.55 -0.67
C LYS A 340 -20.23 -12.82 -2.06
N LEU A 341 -19.42 -13.85 -2.21
CA LEU A 341 -18.72 -14.17 -3.47
C LEU A 341 -19.64 -14.60 -4.60
N ARG A 342 -20.88 -15.04 -4.31
CA ARG A 342 -21.90 -15.27 -5.34
C ARG A 342 -22.37 -13.99 -6.04
N ASN A 343 -22.25 -12.84 -5.38
CA ASN A 343 -22.77 -11.54 -5.84
C ASN A 343 -21.71 -10.43 -5.81
N VAL A 344 -20.56 -10.66 -6.42
CA VAL A 344 -19.42 -9.71 -6.44
C VAL A 344 -19.78 -8.33 -7.02
N ARG A 345 -20.85 -8.25 -7.82
CA ARG A 345 -21.35 -6.96 -8.38
C ARG A 345 -21.91 -6.02 -7.31
N ASN A 346 -22.23 -6.54 -6.14
CA ASN A 346 -22.76 -5.77 -5.01
C ASN A 346 -21.65 -5.23 -4.09
N PHE A 347 -20.39 -5.53 -4.39
CA PHE A 347 -19.27 -4.98 -3.62
C PHE A 347 -19.17 -3.47 -3.81
N LEU A 348 -18.83 -2.77 -2.72
CA LEU A 348 -18.60 -1.33 -2.81
C LEU A 348 -17.32 -1.05 -3.62
N PRO A 349 -17.34 -0.01 -4.45
CA PRO A 349 -16.22 0.31 -5.33
C PRO A 349 -15.00 0.82 -4.58
#